data_dd715b02e0c37021a874235e78bf3f58
#
_entry.id   dd715b02e0c37021a874235e78bf3f58
#
_cell.length_a   1.000
_cell.length_b   1.000
_cell.length_c   1.000
_cell.angle_alpha   90.00
_cell.angle_beta   90.00
_cell.angle_gamma   90.00
#
_symmetry.space_group_name_H-M   'P 1'
#
loop_
_entity.id
_entity.type
_entity.pdbx_description
1 polymer ?
#
loop_
_entity_poly.entity_id
_entity_poly.type
_entity_poly.pdbx_seq_one_letter_code
_entity_poly.pdbx_strand_id
1 'polypeptide(L)'
;MENLVAGVIALALVKQSVAPDAALTVGGSTAAIDPDDTAPEIDADLVYLDPPYNQHSYLANYHVWESLVLWDKPPTYGVANKRVDVRTRKSAFNSRPGIGPALRSVIERLRAPNLIVSFNDEGYLGRDELTAMLSDRGYLQVIEIPHPRYVGARIGIHNPRGEKVGAVGRLRNVEHLFVVTQRRVELSGAACFVDFS
;
A
#
# COMPACT_ATOMS: atom_id res chain seq x y z
N MET A 1 2.22 -12.29 -17.99
CA MET A 1 2.04 -12.63 -16.54
C MET A 1 2.99 -11.71 -15.80
N GLU A 2 2.43 -10.68 -15.22
CA GLU A 2 3.21 -9.69 -14.49
C GLU A 2 3.67 -10.31 -13.17
N ASN A 3 4.97 -10.28 -12.98
CA ASN A 3 5.61 -10.76 -11.78
C ASN A 3 5.16 -9.91 -10.59
N LEU A 4 5.01 -10.52 -9.41
CA LEU A 4 4.84 -9.84 -8.12
C LEU A 4 6.06 -8.98 -7.75
N VAL A 5 6.51 -8.12 -8.65
CA VAL A 5 7.44 -7.04 -8.32
C VAL A 5 6.63 -5.97 -7.62
N ALA A 6 7.03 -5.67 -6.41
CA ALA A 6 6.37 -4.76 -5.50
C ALA A 6 6.09 -3.39 -6.11
N GLY A 7 4.96 -3.30 -6.80
CA GLY A 7 4.35 -2.04 -7.19
C GLY A 7 3.32 -1.59 -6.16
N VAL A 8 2.88 -0.38 -6.29
CA VAL A 8 1.71 0.13 -5.58
C VAL A 8 0.49 -0.64 -6.07
N ILE A 9 -0.29 -1.22 -5.15
CA ILE A 9 -1.61 -1.73 -5.53
C ILE A 9 -2.51 -0.52 -5.69
N ALA A 10 -2.89 -0.22 -6.92
CA ALA A 10 -3.87 0.79 -7.22
C ALA A 10 -5.21 0.13 -7.58
N LEU A 11 -6.23 0.42 -6.81
CA LEU A 11 -7.61 0.08 -7.15
C LEU A 11 -8.23 1.30 -7.82
N ALA A 12 -8.44 1.22 -9.13
CA ALA A 12 -9.13 2.25 -9.88
C ALA A 12 -10.63 1.95 -9.92
N LEU A 13 -11.44 2.84 -9.40
CA LEU A 13 -12.90 2.79 -9.49
C LEU A 13 -13.36 3.73 -10.61
N VAL A 14 -13.87 3.15 -11.68
CA VAL A 14 -14.40 3.88 -12.82
C VAL A 14 -15.92 3.87 -12.74
N LYS A 15 -16.51 5.06 -12.73
CA LYS A 15 -17.95 5.22 -12.92
C LYS A 15 -18.25 5.06 -14.40
N GLN A 16 -18.82 3.94 -14.81
CA GLN A 16 -19.40 3.87 -16.15
C GLN A 16 -20.57 4.84 -16.22
N SER A 17 -20.51 5.78 -17.17
CA SER A 17 -21.61 6.68 -17.48
C SER A 17 -22.81 5.86 -17.95
N VAL A 18 -23.85 5.84 -17.16
CA VAL A 18 -25.08 5.12 -17.45
C VAL A 18 -26.20 6.15 -17.60
N ALA A 19 -27.11 5.90 -18.56
CA ALA A 19 -28.32 6.69 -18.74
C ALA A 19 -29.10 6.82 -17.41
N PRO A 20 -29.89 7.89 -17.22
CA PRO A 20 -30.45 8.26 -15.92
C PRO A 20 -31.32 7.21 -15.21
N ASP A 21 -31.72 6.14 -15.88
CA ASP A 21 -32.57 5.07 -15.32
C ASP A 21 -31.85 3.73 -15.09
N ALA A 22 -30.55 3.65 -15.23
CA ALA A 22 -29.82 2.39 -15.05
C ALA A 22 -29.11 2.34 -13.69
N ALA A 23 -29.09 1.15 -13.10
CA ALA A 23 -28.37 0.89 -11.86
C ALA A 23 -26.89 1.31 -11.97
N LEU A 24 -26.38 1.98 -10.94
CA LEU A 24 -24.98 2.39 -10.86
C LEU A 24 -24.08 1.14 -10.96
N THR A 25 -23.41 0.98 -12.09
CA THR A 25 -22.40 -0.08 -12.24
C THR A 25 -21.05 0.50 -11.89
N VAL A 26 -20.47 0.03 -10.79
CA VAL A 26 -19.10 0.36 -10.39
C VAL A 26 -18.19 -0.68 -11.03
N GLY A 27 -17.40 -0.25 -12.01
CA GLY A 27 -16.29 -1.04 -12.53
C GLY A 27 -15.04 -0.79 -11.72
N GLY A 28 -14.30 -1.83 -11.38
CA GLY A 28 -13.02 -1.69 -10.69
C GLY A 28 -11.93 -2.49 -11.39
N SER A 29 -10.73 -1.97 -11.43
CA SER A 29 -9.54 -2.68 -11.85
C SER A 29 -8.43 -2.51 -10.81
N THR A 30 -7.62 -3.54 -10.66
CA THR A 30 -6.40 -3.47 -9.83
C THR A 30 -5.19 -3.50 -10.75
N ALA A 31 -4.24 -2.64 -10.48
CA ALA A 31 -2.96 -2.63 -11.17
C ALA A 31 -1.81 -2.54 -10.16
N ALA A 32 -0.73 -3.26 -10.44
CA ALA A 32 0.54 -3.01 -9.77
C ALA A 32 1.28 -1.92 -10.57
N ILE A 33 1.60 -0.82 -9.91
CA ILE A 33 2.32 0.29 -10.55
C ILE A 33 3.76 0.25 -10.06
N ASP A 34 4.69 -0.04 -10.96
CA ASP A 34 6.13 0.16 -10.72
C ASP A 34 6.47 1.62 -11.04
N PRO A 35 7.20 2.35 -10.16
CA PRO A 35 7.62 3.72 -10.44
C PRO A 35 8.54 3.84 -11.64
N ASP A 36 9.27 2.78 -11.99
CA ASP A 36 10.17 2.72 -13.14
C ASP A 36 9.46 2.24 -14.42
N ASP A 37 8.22 1.80 -14.33
CA ASP A 37 7.45 1.38 -15.50
C ASP A 37 6.81 2.61 -16.17
N THR A 38 6.79 2.60 -17.48
CA THR A 38 5.99 3.50 -18.31
C THR A 38 4.49 3.13 -18.22
N ALA A 39 4.05 2.78 -17.01
CA ALA A 39 2.70 2.34 -16.74
C ALA A 39 1.67 3.25 -17.40
N PRO A 40 0.62 2.70 -17.98
CA PRO A 40 -0.41 3.47 -18.64
C PRO A 40 -0.96 4.51 -17.66
N GLU A 41 -1.18 5.72 -18.16
CA GLU A 41 -1.86 6.76 -17.41
C GLU A 41 -3.21 6.17 -16.93
N ILE A 42 -3.33 5.98 -15.61
CA ILE A 42 -4.58 5.48 -15.04
C ILE A 42 -5.58 6.62 -15.05
N ASP A 43 -6.61 6.46 -15.87
CA ASP A 43 -7.75 7.37 -15.95
C ASP A 43 -8.92 6.74 -15.18
N ALA A 44 -9.30 7.36 -14.06
CA ALA A 44 -10.33 6.84 -13.17
C ALA A 44 -11.01 7.98 -12.39
N ASP A 45 -12.25 7.76 -11.93
CA ASP A 45 -12.95 8.72 -11.07
C ASP A 45 -12.37 8.78 -9.66
N LEU A 46 -11.84 7.65 -9.18
CA LEU A 46 -11.21 7.49 -7.88
C LEU A 46 -10.10 6.45 -7.96
N VAL A 47 -8.95 6.75 -7.39
CA VAL A 47 -7.86 5.80 -7.21
C VAL A 47 -7.58 5.61 -5.72
N TYR A 48 -7.49 4.36 -5.28
CA TYR A 48 -6.99 4.00 -3.96
C TYR A 48 -5.56 3.47 -4.10
N LEU A 49 -4.62 4.05 -3.36
CA LEU A 49 -3.22 3.66 -3.32
C LEU A 49 -2.89 3.04 -1.96
N ASP A 50 -2.32 1.84 -2.00
CA ASP A 50 -1.77 1.13 -0.83
C ASP A 50 -0.32 0.73 -1.16
N PRO A 51 0.64 1.67 -1.07
CA PRO A 51 2.02 1.41 -1.41
C PRO A 51 2.72 0.61 -0.29
N PRO A 52 3.75 -0.20 -0.61
CA PRO A 52 4.68 -0.67 0.40
C PRO A 52 5.32 0.54 1.10
N TYR A 53 5.34 0.56 2.42
CA TYR A 53 5.74 1.73 3.20
C TYR A 53 7.02 1.55 4.00
N ASN A 54 7.63 0.34 3.99
CA ASN A 54 8.83 0.01 4.75
C ASN A 54 9.70 -1.05 4.06
N GLN A 55 10.73 -1.57 4.77
CA GLN A 55 11.67 -2.57 4.26
C GLN A 55 11.06 -3.94 3.91
N HIS A 56 9.82 -4.20 4.28
CA HIS A 56 9.17 -5.49 4.05
C HIS A 56 8.63 -5.57 2.63
N SER A 57 9.39 -6.23 1.74
CA SER A 57 8.92 -6.41 0.36
C SER A 57 7.89 -7.53 0.27
N TYR A 58 6.88 -7.34 -0.56
CA TYR A 58 5.87 -8.37 -0.84
C TYR A 58 6.51 -9.64 -1.39
N LEU A 59 7.46 -9.51 -2.32
CA LEU A 59 8.16 -10.67 -2.87
C LEU A 59 8.88 -11.47 -1.77
N ALA A 60 9.53 -10.79 -0.80
CA ALA A 60 10.20 -11.47 0.30
C ALA A 60 9.24 -12.17 1.26
N ASN A 61 8.02 -11.66 1.42
CA ASN A 61 7.00 -12.22 2.30
C ASN A 61 6.18 -13.32 1.59
N TYR A 62 5.94 -13.15 0.30
CA TYR A 62 5.08 -14.02 -0.51
C TYR A 62 5.84 -14.87 -1.55
N HIS A 63 7.15 -15.06 -1.37
CA HIS A 63 8.01 -15.78 -2.32
C HIS A 63 7.54 -17.20 -2.63
N VAL A 64 6.84 -17.87 -1.71
CA VAL A 64 6.26 -19.19 -1.94
C VAL A 64 5.14 -19.12 -2.97
N TRP A 65 4.27 -18.12 -2.85
CA TRP A 65 3.19 -17.89 -3.81
C TRP A 65 3.73 -17.53 -5.20
N GLU A 66 4.80 -16.74 -5.26
CA GLU A 66 5.50 -16.45 -6.52
C GLU A 66 6.00 -17.74 -7.18
N SER A 67 6.60 -18.67 -6.41
CA SER A 67 7.06 -19.96 -6.92
C SER A 67 5.91 -20.83 -7.44
N LEU A 68 4.74 -20.76 -6.79
CA LEU A 68 3.56 -21.50 -7.23
C LEU A 68 2.98 -20.91 -8.53
N VAL A 69 2.94 -19.59 -8.66
CA VAL A 69 2.45 -18.90 -9.87
C VAL A 69 3.38 -19.15 -11.06
N LEU A 70 4.69 -19.02 -10.85
CA LEU A 70 5.70 -19.27 -11.89
C LEU A 70 5.90 -20.76 -12.18
N TRP A 71 5.45 -21.62 -11.25
CA TRP A 71 5.66 -23.07 -11.30
C TRP A 71 7.11 -23.44 -11.53
N ASP A 72 8.02 -22.72 -10.89
CA ASP A 72 9.46 -22.87 -10.99
C ASP A 72 10.07 -23.54 -9.74
N LYS A 73 11.35 -23.92 -9.84
CA LYS A 73 12.15 -24.40 -8.71
C LYS A 73 13.35 -23.49 -8.55
N PRO A 74 13.17 -22.27 -8.03
CA PRO A 74 14.26 -21.31 -7.93
C PRO A 74 15.31 -21.78 -6.92
N PRO A 75 16.57 -21.37 -7.07
CA PRO A 75 17.54 -21.48 -6.00
C PRO A 75 17.06 -20.70 -4.77
N THR A 76 17.29 -21.28 -3.59
CA THR A 76 16.83 -20.71 -2.31
C THR A 76 18.01 -20.43 -1.38
N TYR A 77 17.75 -19.61 -0.35
CA TYR A 77 18.71 -19.31 0.71
C TYR A 77 18.05 -19.16 2.08
N GLY A 78 18.88 -19.32 3.12
CA GLY A 78 18.47 -19.13 4.50
C GLY A 78 17.53 -20.22 5.03
N VAL A 79 17.22 -20.14 6.33
CA VAL A 79 16.37 -21.14 7.03
C VAL A 79 14.93 -21.15 6.48
N ALA A 80 14.44 -20.02 6.00
CA ALA A 80 13.10 -19.88 5.43
C ALA A 80 13.03 -20.26 3.94
N ASN A 81 14.10 -20.82 3.35
CA ASN A 81 14.17 -21.19 1.94
C ASN A 81 13.64 -20.09 0.99
N LYS A 82 14.04 -18.84 1.23
CA LYS A 82 13.63 -17.73 0.36
C LYS A 82 14.28 -17.84 -1.01
N ARG A 83 13.56 -17.48 -2.05
CA ARG A 83 14.09 -17.38 -3.42
C ARG A 83 15.29 -16.43 -3.46
N VAL A 84 16.34 -16.79 -4.20
CA VAL A 84 17.56 -15.97 -4.31
C VAL A 84 17.27 -14.62 -4.98
N ASP A 85 16.37 -14.58 -5.96
CA ASP A 85 15.99 -13.37 -6.70
C ASP A 85 15.32 -12.28 -5.84
N VAL A 86 14.80 -12.62 -4.67
CA VAL A 86 14.34 -11.63 -3.66
C VAL A 86 15.44 -10.63 -3.30
N ARG A 87 16.72 -11.01 -3.43
CA ARG A 87 17.84 -10.12 -3.12
C ARG A 87 18.11 -9.06 -4.19
N THR A 88 17.77 -9.36 -5.44
CA THR A 88 18.02 -8.50 -6.60
C THR A 88 16.77 -7.75 -7.05
N ARG A 89 15.60 -8.37 -6.94
CA ARG A 89 14.32 -7.75 -7.29
C ARG A 89 13.87 -6.84 -6.15
N LYS A 90 14.30 -5.58 -6.20
CA LYS A 90 14.03 -4.55 -5.19
C LYS A 90 13.06 -3.52 -5.74
N SER A 91 12.13 -3.06 -4.92
CA SER A 91 11.29 -1.91 -5.23
C SER A 91 11.82 -0.64 -4.57
N ALA A 92 11.72 0.49 -5.24
CA ALA A 92 12.03 1.80 -4.67
C ALA A 92 11.17 2.11 -3.43
N PHE A 93 9.95 1.57 -3.36
CA PHE A 93 9.06 1.70 -2.21
C PHE A 93 9.59 1.03 -0.93
N ASN A 94 10.46 0.01 -1.04
CA ASN A 94 11.08 -0.63 0.11
C ASN A 94 12.40 0.02 0.53
N SER A 95 12.73 1.17 -0.03
CA SER A 95 13.95 1.94 0.22
C SER A 95 13.62 3.30 0.84
N ARG A 96 14.20 3.63 1.99
CA ARG A 96 13.96 4.92 2.64
C ARG A 96 14.26 6.13 1.74
N PRO A 97 15.37 6.19 0.97
CA PRO A 97 15.61 7.30 0.04
C PRO A 97 14.75 7.21 -1.23
N GLY A 98 14.25 6.03 -1.59
CA GLY A 98 13.53 5.79 -2.85
C GLY A 98 12.03 6.04 -2.78
N ILE A 99 11.41 5.79 -1.62
CA ILE A 99 9.94 5.79 -1.50
C ILE A 99 9.30 7.16 -1.80
N GLY A 100 9.88 8.25 -1.33
CA GLY A 100 9.32 9.59 -1.56
C GLY A 100 9.27 9.95 -3.04
N PRO A 101 10.40 9.89 -3.78
CA PRO A 101 10.40 10.09 -5.22
C PRO A 101 9.49 9.14 -5.99
N ALA A 102 9.47 7.83 -5.61
CA ALA A 102 8.65 6.83 -6.26
C ALA A 102 7.15 7.12 -6.10
N LEU A 103 6.70 7.40 -4.88
CA LEU A 103 5.30 7.72 -4.62
C LEU A 103 4.87 9.01 -5.31
N ARG A 104 5.72 10.04 -5.30
CA ARG A 104 5.47 11.30 -6.03
C ARG A 104 5.30 11.05 -7.52
N SER A 105 6.20 10.28 -8.14
CA SER A 105 6.10 9.91 -9.56
C SER A 105 4.80 9.19 -9.88
N VAL A 106 4.35 8.27 -9.03
CA VAL A 106 3.05 7.60 -9.21
C VAL A 106 1.91 8.61 -9.13
N ILE A 107 1.87 9.43 -8.08
CA ILE A 107 0.82 10.43 -7.88
C ILE A 107 0.73 11.40 -9.08
N GLU A 108 1.85 11.88 -9.61
CA GLU A 108 1.88 12.81 -10.74
C GLU A 108 1.32 12.21 -12.03
N ARG A 109 1.48 10.90 -12.24
CA ARG A 109 0.98 10.20 -13.43
C ARG A 109 -0.50 9.83 -13.38
N LEU A 110 -1.11 9.85 -12.20
CA LEU A 110 -2.51 9.50 -12.05
C LEU A 110 -3.43 10.59 -12.61
N ARG A 111 -4.34 10.20 -13.49
CA ARG A 111 -5.41 11.05 -14.01
C ARG A 111 -6.74 10.75 -13.30
N ALA A 112 -6.77 10.98 -11.98
CA ALA A 112 -7.95 10.80 -11.17
C ALA A 112 -8.29 12.08 -10.41
N PRO A 113 -9.54 12.54 -10.42
CA PRO A 113 -9.97 13.71 -9.66
C PRO A 113 -10.00 13.45 -8.15
N ASN A 114 -10.14 12.18 -7.76
CA ASN A 114 -10.18 11.78 -6.36
C ASN A 114 -9.11 10.70 -6.09
N LEU A 115 -8.47 10.82 -4.94
CA LEU A 115 -7.40 9.90 -4.54
C LEU A 115 -7.54 9.57 -3.07
N ILE A 116 -7.40 8.31 -2.72
CA ILE A 116 -7.23 7.84 -1.34
C ILE A 116 -5.87 7.17 -1.25
N VAL A 117 -5.05 7.62 -0.31
CA VAL A 117 -3.75 6.99 -0.01
C VAL A 117 -3.79 6.44 1.40
N SER A 118 -3.59 5.13 1.55
CA SER A 118 -3.45 4.47 2.84
C SER A 118 -1.98 4.37 3.22
N PHE A 119 -1.63 4.74 4.44
CA PHE A 119 -0.26 4.72 4.89
C PHE A 119 -0.16 4.53 6.41
N ASN A 120 0.67 3.59 6.83
CA ASN A 120 0.84 3.28 8.24
C ASN A 120 1.92 4.16 8.90
N ASP A 121 1.75 4.50 10.18
CA ASP A 121 2.68 5.33 10.95
C ASP A 121 4.04 4.65 11.24
N GLU A 122 4.22 3.38 10.86
CA GLU A 122 5.51 2.69 10.83
C GLU A 122 6.26 2.84 9.50
N GLY A 123 5.68 3.58 8.55
CA GLY A 123 6.25 3.81 7.22
C GLY A 123 7.49 4.72 7.24
N TYR A 124 8.19 4.73 6.12
CA TYR A 124 9.36 5.59 5.94
C TYR A 124 9.02 7.07 5.75
N LEU A 125 7.82 7.36 5.24
CA LEU A 125 7.30 8.72 5.08
C LEU A 125 6.42 9.08 6.27
N GLY A 126 6.63 10.27 6.83
CA GLY A 126 5.80 10.79 7.89
C GLY A 126 4.49 11.39 7.38
N ARG A 127 3.52 11.55 8.29
CA ARG A 127 2.23 12.19 7.99
C ARG A 127 2.38 13.57 7.33
N ASP A 128 3.28 14.42 7.87
CA ASP A 128 3.46 15.78 7.37
C ASP A 128 4.07 15.79 5.96
N GLU A 129 4.97 14.86 5.68
CA GLU A 129 5.59 14.70 4.37
C GLU A 129 4.58 14.24 3.31
N LEU A 130 3.72 13.28 3.65
CA LEU A 130 2.60 12.85 2.80
C LEU A 130 1.57 13.96 2.62
N THR A 131 1.26 14.70 3.68
CA THR A 131 0.37 15.86 3.62
C THR A 131 0.91 16.90 2.63
N ALA A 132 2.18 17.24 2.72
CA ALA A 132 2.81 18.20 1.79
C ALA A 132 2.78 17.69 0.35
N MET A 133 3.03 16.39 0.13
CA MET A 133 3.02 15.78 -1.21
C MET A 133 1.62 15.79 -1.86
N LEU A 134 0.57 15.61 -1.06
CA LEU A 134 -0.80 15.43 -1.55
C LEU A 134 -1.60 16.75 -1.61
N SER A 135 -1.21 17.77 -0.85
CA SER A 135 -1.92 19.06 -0.78
C SER A 135 -2.01 19.78 -2.11
N ASP A 136 -1.04 19.60 -3.00
CA ASP A 136 -1.01 20.22 -4.32
C ASP A 136 -2.07 19.63 -5.28
N ARG A 137 -2.67 18.50 -4.93
CA ARG A 137 -3.63 17.78 -5.79
C ARG A 137 -5.08 18.21 -5.60
N GLY A 138 -5.41 18.89 -4.49
CA GLY A 138 -6.78 19.30 -4.20
C GLY A 138 -7.08 19.47 -2.71
N TYR A 139 -8.35 19.37 -2.35
CA TYR A 139 -8.77 19.40 -0.95
C TYR A 139 -8.37 18.10 -0.25
N LEU A 140 -7.47 18.22 0.71
CA LEU A 140 -6.94 17.10 1.48
C LEU A 140 -7.63 16.99 2.84
N GLN A 141 -8.08 15.78 3.17
CA GLN A 141 -8.52 15.40 4.50
C GLN A 141 -7.71 14.18 4.95
N VAL A 142 -7.35 14.12 6.23
CA VAL A 142 -6.62 12.99 6.81
C VAL A 142 -7.47 12.36 7.89
N ILE A 143 -7.77 11.06 7.72
CA ILE A 143 -8.49 10.25 8.69
C ILE A 143 -7.49 9.36 9.39
N GLU A 144 -7.47 9.38 10.72
CA GLU A 144 -6.60 8.55 11.54
C GLU A 144 -7.39 7.37 12.10
N ILE A 145 -6.95 6.15 11.80
CA ILE A 145 -7.58 4.91 12.27
C ILE A 145 -6.62 4.19 13.20
N PRO A 146 -6.79 4.32 14.51
CA PRO A 146 -5.98 3.58 15.46
C PRO A 146 -6.38 2.11 15.48
N HIS A 147 -5.41 1.21 15.28
CA HIS A 147 -5.65 -0.22 15.32
C HIS A 147 -4.62 -0.95 16.18
N PRO A 148 -4.98 -2.11 16.76
CA PRO A 148 -4.04 -2.91 17.50
C PRO A 148 -2.96 -3.48 16.57
N ARG A 149 -1.72 -3.43 17.01
CA ARG A 149 -0.63 -4.06 16.29
C ARG A 149 -0.82 -5.57 16.23
N TYR A 150 -0.32 -6.19 15.16
CA TYR A 150 -0.40 -7.64 14.96
C TYR A 150 0.06 -8.42 16.20
N VAL A 151 -0.60 -9.55 16.47
CA VAL A 151 -0.40 -10.37 17.69
C VAL A 151 1.06 -10.74 17.94
N GLY A 152 1.84 -11.01 16.88
CA GLY A 152 3.28 -11.29 16.98
C GLY A 152 4.08 -10.18 17.69
N ALA A 153 3.67 -8.92 17.54
CA ALA A 153 4.30 -7.80 18.22
C ALA A 153 4.00 -7.75 19.73
N ARG A 154 2.88 -8.36 20.17
CA ARG A 154 2.48 -8.45 21.60
C ARG A 154 3.24 -9.51 22.36
N ILE A 155 3.64 -10.60 21.69
CA ILE A 155 4.33 -11.73 22.29
C ILE A 155 5.80 -11.39 22.59
N GLY A 156 6.36 -10.44 21.84
CA GLY A 156 7.79 -10.11 21.89
C GLY A 156 8.63 -11.02 20.99
N ILE A 157 9.90 -10.70 20.88
CA ILE A 157 10.84 -11.47 20.07
C ILE A 157 11.42 -12.58 20.93
N HIS A 158 11.24 -13.82 20.51
CA HIS A 158 11.81 -14.99 21.15
C HIS A 158 12.86 -15.64 20.23
N ASN A 159 13.93 -16.14 20.81
CA ASN A 159 14.92 -16.91 20.07
C ASN A 159 14.41 -18.34 19.80
N PRO A 160 15.11 -19.16 19.01
CA PRO A 160 14.72 -20.55 18.74
C PRO A 160 14.63 -21.45 19.99
N ARG A 161 15.18 -21.00 21.12
CA ARG A 161 15.11 -21.68 22.42
C ARG A 161 13.88 -21.25 23.25
N GLY A 162 13.05 -20.34 22.75
CA GLY A 162 11.89 -19.82 23.43
C GLY A 162 12.18 -18.70 24.43
N GLU A 163 13.43 -18.23 24.55
CA GLU A 163 13.79 -17.14 25.44
C GLU A 163 13.43 -15.79 24.84
N LYS A 164 12.83 -14.89 25.62
CA LYS A 164 12.47 -13.56 25.19
C LYS A 164 13.72 -12.70 25.02
N VAL A 165 14.05 -12.30 23.80
CA VAL A 165 15.26 -11.54 23.43
C VAL A 165 14.97 -10.10 23.01
N GLY A 166 13.70 -9.67 23.04
CA GLY A 166 13.31 -8.31 22.68
C GLY A 166 12.21 -7.74 23.56
N ALA A 167 12.21 -6.42 23.73
CA ALA A 167 11.14 -5.71 24.41
C ALA A 167 9.90 -5.64 23.53
N VAL A 168 8.72 -5.69 24.15
CA VAL A 168 7.45 -5.41 23.48
C VAL A 168 7.45 -3.91 23.13
N GLY A 169 7.36 -3.61 21.84
CA GLY A 169 7.26 -2.24 21.33
C GLY A 169 5.87 -1.63 21.50
N ARG A 170 5.56 -0.62 20.68
CA ARG A 170 4.21 -0.04 20.62
C ARG A 170 3.17 -1.13 20.34
N LEU A 171 2.06 -1.09 21.08
CA LEU A 171 0.97 -2.07 20.93
C LEU A 171 -0.11 -1.63 19.94
N ARG A 172 -0.08 -0.37 19.53
CA ARG A 172 -1.05 0.23 18.60
C ARG A 172 -0.31 1.00 17.53
N ASN A 173 -0.83 0.91 16.32
CA ASN A 173 -0.43 1.68 15.14
C ASN A 173 -1.57 2.60 14.75
N VAL A 174 -1.26 3.57 13.91
CA VAL A 174 -2.25 4.45 13.29
C VAL A 174 -2.13 4.30 11.78
N GLU A 175 -3.23 3.92 11.16
CA GLU A 175 -3.38 3.99 9.71
C GLU A 175 -3.92 5.36 9.35
N HIS A 176 -3.23 6.05 8.43
CA HIS A 176 -3.65 7.33 7.91
C HIS A 176 -4.28 7.11 6.53
N LEU A 177 -5.53 7.51 6.38
CA LEU A 177 -6.17 7.62 5.08
C LEU A 177 -6.15 9.07 4.63
N PHE A 178 -5.36 9.37 3.63
CA PHE A 178 -5.30 10.67 2.98
C PHE A 178 -6.32 10.70 1.85
N VAL A 179 -7.37 11.50 2.01
CA VAL A 179 -8.43 11.63 1.02
C VAL A 179 -8.28 12.97 0.31
N VAL A 180 -7.98 12.91 -0.99
CA VAL A 180 -7.84 14.08 -1.86
C VAL A 180 -9.03 14.14 -2.80
N THR A 181 -9.68 15.30 -2.89
CA THR A 181 -10.84 15.52 -3.76
C THR A 181 -10.72 16.84 -4.50
N GLN A 182 -11.31 16.92 -5.70
CA GLN A 182 -11.34 18.16 -6.51
C GLN A 182 -12.26 19.24 -5.91
N ARG A 183 -13.26 18.84 -5.15
CA ARG A 183 -14.20 19.72 -4.47
C ARG A 183 -14.17 19.44 -2.99
N ARG A 184 -14.43 20.47 -2.18
CA ARG A 184 -14.56 20.27 -0.74
C ARG A 184 -15.73 19.33 -0.45
N VAL A 185 -15.43 18.19 0.16
CA VAL A 185 -16.40 17.19 0.61
C VAL A 185 -16.29 17.11 2.12
N GLU A 186 -17.41 17.27 2.82
CA GLU A 186 -17.45 17.00 4.25
C GLU A 186 -17.67 15.51 4.46
N LEU A 187 -16.64 14.83 4.95
CA LEU A 187 -16.73 13.43 5.35
C LEU A 187 -17.43 13.37 6.72
N SER A 188 -18.74 13.65 6.72
CA SER A 188 -19.52 13.62 7.94
C SER A 188 -19.86 12.17 8.32
N GLY A 189 -19.48 11.76 9.52
CA GLY A 189 -20.02 10.57 10.20
C GLY A 189 -19.46 9.21 9.82
N ALA A 190 -18.41 9.13 9.03
CA ALA A 190 -17.82 7.83 8.67
C ALA A 190 -16.67 7.41 9.61
N ALA A 191 -16.90 7.44 10.92
CA ALA A 191 -16.22 6.50 11.80
C ALA A 191 -16.96 5.14 11.71
N CYS A 192 -17.12 4.62 10.52
CA CYS A 192 -17.47 3.20 10.37
C CYS A 192 -16.22 2.40 10.76
N PHE A 193 -16.07 2.17 12.04
CA PHE A 193 -15.21 1.12 12.54
C PHE A 193 -15.81 -0.20 12.06
N VAL A 194 -15.27 -0.78 11.01
CA VAL A 194 -15.46 -2.20 10.76
C VAL A 194 -14.60 -2.88 11.81
N ASP A 195 -15.22 -3.32 12.89
CA ASP A 195 -14.59 -4.14 13.90
C ASP A 195 -14.35 -5.52 13.28
N PHE A 196 -13.14 -5.77 12.85
CA PHE A 196 -12.69 -7.11 12.48
C PHE A 196 -12.27 -7.83 13.77
N SER A 197 -13.26 -8.29 14.54
CA SER A 197 -13.07 -9.23 15.65
C SER A 197 -12.78 -10.64 15.16
#